data_e022ae29c4abb22f899ebbe7a659c78f
#
_entry.id   e022ae29c4abb22f899ebbe7a659c78f
#
_cell.length_a   1.000
_cell.length_b   1.000
_cell.length_c   1.000
_cell.angle_alpha   90.00
_cell.angle_beta   90.00
_cell.angle_gamma   90.00
#
_symmetry.space_group_name_H-M   'P 1'
#
loop_
_entity.id
_entity.type
_entity.pdbx_description
1 polymer ?
#
loop_
_entity_poly.entity_id
_entity_poly.type
_entity_poly.pdbx_seq_one_letter_code
_entity_poly.pdbx_strand_id
1 'polypeptide(L)' 'MEKSLNEDTYEKLKYDIMNFKLVPGDSISAQKIAVRYNVSRTPAREAIVNLEKEGLLKIIPQSGTYAV' A
#
# COMPACT_ATOMS: atom_id res chain seq x y z
N MET A 1 9.66 8.56 19.45
CA MET A 1 8.23 8.75 19.24
C MET A 1 7.70 7.57 18.41
N GLU A 2 6.67 6.93 18.91
CA GLU A 2 6.10 5.77 18.21
C GLU A 2 5.20 6.23 17.08
N LYS A 3 5.31 5.54 15.95
CA LYS A 3 4.41 5.79 14.83
C LYS A 3 3.16 4.96 14.99
N SER A 4 2.05 5.44 14.47
CA SER A 4 0.84 4.63 14.42
C SER A 4 1.05 3.47 13.44
N LEU A 5 0.23 2.42 13.58
CA LEU A 5 0.30 1.30 12.65
C LEU A 5 0.05 1.75 11.21
N ASN A 6 -0.81 2.76 11.03
CA ASN A 6 -1.10 3.32 9.71
C ASN A 6 0.15 3.93 9.08
N GLU A 7 0.86 4.74 9.86
CA GLU A 7 2.05 5.41 9.37
C GLU A 7 3.16 4.41 9.07
N ASP A 8 3.33 3.40 9.93
CA ASP A 8 4.35 2.39 9.73
C ASP A 8 4.07 1.58 8.45
N THR A 9 2.82 1.15 8.27
CA THR A 9 2.43 0.41 7.07
C THR A 9 2.60 1.26 5.83
N TYR A 10 2.19 2.52 5.89
CA TYR A 10 2.34 3.47 4.80
C TYR A 10 3.81 3.61 4.38
N GLU A 11 4.70 3.81 5.34
CA GLU A 11 6.11 3.99 5.04
C GLU A 11 6.74 2.74 4.44
N LYS A 12 6.40 1.57 4.97
CA LYS A 12 6.90 0.31 4.45
C LYS A 12 6.43 0.07 3.02
N LEU A 13 5.16 0.32 2.76
CA LEU A 13 4.59 0.15 1.43
C LEU A 13 5.19 1.14 0.45
N LYS A 14 5.32 2.40 0.85
CA LYS A 14 5.94 3.42 0.02
C LYS A 14 7.39 3.05 -0.33
N TYR A 15 8.14 2.61 0.66
CA TYR A 15 9.53 2.19 0.46
C TYR A 15 9.60 1.06 -0.57
N ASP A 16 8.75 0.06 -0.42
CA ASP A 16 8.77 -1.10 -1.32
C ASP A 16 8.39 -0.71 -2.75
N ILE A 17 7.47 0.22 -2.93
CA ILE A 17 7.11 0.72 -4.25
C ILE A 17 8.26 1.51 -4.87
N MET A 18 8.87 2.40 -4.10
CA MET A 18 9.95 3.25 -4.60
C MET A 18 11.23 2.49 -4.89
N ASN A 19 11.42 1.35 -4.25
CA ASN A 19 12.60 0.51 -4.45
C ASN A 19 12.31 -0.70 -5.34
N PHE A 20 11.18 -0.68 -6.05
CA PHE A 20 10.79 -1.71 -7.02
C PHE A 20 10.69 -3.12 -6.43
N LYS A 21 10.46 -3.23 -5.12
CA LYS A 21 10.10 -4.51 -4.51
C LYS A 21 8.67 -4.87 -4.86
N LEU A 22 7.85 -3.84 -5.13
CA LEU A 22 6.56 -3.97 -5.77
C LEU A 22 6.69 -3.23 -7.10
N VAL A 23 6.65 -3.96 -8.19
CA VAL A 23 6.92 -3.36 -9.51
C VAL A 23 5.65 -2.76 -10.11
N PRO A 24 5.80 -1.80 -11.04
CA PRO A 24 4.63 -1.24 -11.74
C PRO A 24 3.78 -2.34 -12.36
N GLY A 25 2.47 -2.24 -12.17
CA GLY A 25 1.53 -3.25 -12.65
C GLY A 25 1.19 -4.34 -11.66
N ASP A 26 1.91 -4.43 -10.54
CA ASP A 26 1.58 -5.41 -9.50
C ASP A 26 0.24 -5.07 -8.87
N SER A 27 -0.58 -6.10 -8.68
CA SER A 27 -1.88 -5.95 -8.02
C SER A 27 -1.68 -5.76 -6.52
N ILE A 28 -2.33 -4.75 -5.97
CA ILE A 28 -2.24 -4.38 -4.56
C ILE A 28 -3.64 -4.49 -3.95
N SER A 29 -3.74 -5.12 -2.78
CA SER A 29 -5.01 -5.16 -2.04
C SER A 29 -4.73 -5.04 -0.56
N ALA A 30 -5.74 -4.58 0.20
CA ALA A 30 -5.59 -4.46 1.65
C ALA A 30 -5.22 -5.80 2.27
N GLN A 31 -5.80 -6.90 1.78
CA GLN A 31 -5.48 -8.23 2.29
C GLN A 31 -4.03 -8.60 2.02
N LYS A 32 -3.55 -8.36 0.81
CA LYS A 32 -2.15 -8.65 0.46
C LYS A 32 -1.19 -7.83 1.29
N ILE A 33 -1.49 -6.55 1.50
CA ILE A 33 -0.65 -5.67 2.28
C ILE A 33 -0.68 -6.07 3.76
N ALA A 34 -1.84 -6.42 4.27
CA ALA A 34 -1.96 -6.88 5.65
C ALA A 34 -1.09 -8.11 5.91
N VAL A 35 -1.11 -9.08 5.00
CA VAL A 35 -0.29 -10.28 5.11
C VAL A 35 1.19 -9.93 4.96
N ARG A 36 1.53 -9.10 3.99
CA ARG A 36 2.92 -8.74 3.70
C ARG A 36 3.61 -8.09 4.89
N TYR A 37 2.92 -7.21 5.61
CA TYR A 37 3.50 -6.47 6.72
C TYR A 37 3.02 -6.93 8.09
N ASN A 38 2.24 -7.99 8.12
CA ASN A 38 1.72 -8.56 9.36
C ASN A 38 0.95 -7.53 10.18
N VAL A 39 0.00 -6.88 9.53
CA VAL A 39 -0.89 -5.88 10.15
C VAL A 39 -2.33 -6.23 9.81
N SER A 40 -3.29 -5.55 10.45
CA SER A 40 -4.70 -5.72 10.12
C SER A 40 -5.03 -5.01 8.80
N ARG A 41 -6.23 -5.27 8.26
CA ARG A 41 -6.65 -4.66 7.00
C ARG A 41 -6.85 -3.16 7.11
N THR A 42 -7.23 -2.65 8.29
CA THR A 42 -7.51 -1.23 8.46
C THR A 42 -6.28 -0.36 8.15
N PRO A 43 -5.12 -0.55 8.81
CA PRO A 43 -3.94 0.22 8.45
C PRO A 43 -3.47 -0.04 7.02
N ALA A 44 -3.66 -1.26 6.51
CA ALA A 44 -3.30 -1.58 5.13
C ALA A 44 -4.14 -0.77 4.15
N ARG A 45 -5.45 -0.69 4.38
CA ARG A 45 -6.35 0.08 3.52
C ARG A 45 -6.03 1.57 3.55
N GLU A 46 -5.75 2.11 4.74
CA GLU A 46 -5.43 3.52 4.88
C GLU A 46 -4.12 3.85 4.17
N ALA A 47 -3.13 2.99 4.25
CA ALA A 47 -1.87 3.18 3.53
C ALA A 47 -2.10 3.21 2.03
N ILE A 48 -2.94 2.30 1.51
CA ILE A 48 -3.26 2.25 0.10
C ILE A 48 -3.94 3.54 -0.35
N VAL A 49 -4.92 4.02 0.42
CA VAL A 49 -5.63 5.26 0.10
C VAL A 49 -4.65 6.44 0.05
N ASN A 50 -3.76 6.54 1.03
CA ASN A 50 -2.81 7.64 1.08
C ASN A 50 -1.83 7.60 -0.09
N LEU A 51 -1.35 6.43 -0.46
CA LEU A 51 -0.43 6.29 -1.58
C LEU A 51 -1.11 6.53 -2.92
N GLU A 52 -2.39 6.19 -3.03
CA GLU A 52 -3.15 6.52 -4.23
C GLU A 52 -3.27 8.03 -4.39
N LYS A 53 -3.51 8.75 -3.30
CA LYS A 53 -3.56 10.21 -3.33
C LYS A 53 -2.24 10.83 -3.74
N GLU A 54 -1.13 10.17 -3.43
CA GLU A 54 0.19 10.64 -3.83
C GLU A 54 0.58 10.23 -5.24
N GLY A 55 -0.24 9.43 -5.90
CA GLY A 55 0.04 9.00 -7.27
C GLY A 55 0.95 7.79 -7.38
N LEU A 56 1.26 7.13 -6.26
CA LEU A 56 2.10 5.94 -6.27
C LEU A 56 1.30 4.65 -6.51
N LEU A 57 0.00 4.71 -6.30
CA LEU A 57 -0.92 3.62 -6.61
C LEU A 57 -2.06 4.15 -7.45
N LYS A 58 -2.64 3.29 -8.26
CA LYS A 58 -3.75 3.65 -9.12
C LYS A 58 -4.89 2.67 -8.92
N ILE A 59 -6.09 3.18 -8.66
CA ILE A 59 -7.29 2.36 -8.53
C ILE A 59 -8.00 2.35 -9.87
N ILE A 60 -8.18 1.15 -10.41
CA ILE A 60 -8.90 0.96 -11.67
C ILE A 60 -10.25 0.33 -11.34
N PRO A 61 -11.38 1.00 -11.61
CA PRO A 61 -12.69 0.46 -11.28
C PRO A 61 -12.87 -0.97 -11.83
N GLN A 62 -13.40 -1.85 -10.99
CA GLN A 62 -13.69 -3.24 -11.30
C GLN A 62 -12.46 -4.11 -11.59
N SER A 63 -11.28 -3.53 -11.61
CA SER A 63 -10.04 -4.27 -11.89
C SER A 63 -9.16 -4.41 -10.67
N GLY A 64 -9.05 -3.37 -9.86
CA GLY A 64 -8.26 -3.41 -8.64
C GLY A 64 -7.32 -2.22 -8.50
N THR A 65 -6.41 -2.32 -7.57
CA THR A 65 -5.39 -1.29 -7.30
C THR A 65 -4.04 -1.83 -7.77
N TYR A 66 -3.28 -0.98 -8.43
CA TYR A 66 -1.99 -1.36 -9.02
C TYR A 66 -0.93 -0.34 -8.71
N ALA A 67 0.33 -0.80 -8.59
CA ALA A 67 1.47 0.10 -8.48
C ALA A 67 1.66 0.84 -9.81
N VAL A 68 1.98 2.11 -9.69
CA VAL A 68 2.19 2.99 -10.85
C VAL A 68 3.66 3.00 -11.27
#